data_5794f38319c400136aa4e02c2d292698
#
_entry.id   5794f38319c400136aa4e02c2d292698
#
_cell.length_a   1.000
_cell.length_b   1.000
_cell.length_c   1.000
_cell.angle_alpha   90.00
_cell.angle_beta   90.00
_cell.angle_gamma   90.00
#
_symmetry.space_group_name_H-M   'P 1'
#
loop_
_entity.id
_entity.type
_entity.pdbx_description
1 polymer ?
#
loop_
_entity_poly.entity_id
_entity_poly.type
_entity_poly.pdbx_seq_one_letter_code
_entity_poly.pdbx_strand_id
1 'polypeptide(L)'
;MTAKARRTSSRKRPAAVSHDAAPQEMAGGSCLCGEVAFELVRSAGRMMNCHCARCRRAHSAAHASNIFVDSAKFRWVRGESQVSNYGPPVDWHFGNAFCRLCGSTLPREVRSVGLVVVPAGTLDGDPGMRPTGHGFADSKAQWFSITDDLPQYAGMPPVG
;
A
#
# COMPACT_ATOMS: atom_id res chain seq x y z
N MET A 1 -6.18 2.05 73.94
CA MET A 1 -5.43 1.14 73.04
C MET A 1 -6.25 0.89 71.81
N THR A 2 -5.97 1.57 70.70
CA THR A 2 -6.74 1.53 69.45
C THR A 2 -5.91 0.82 68.38
N ALA A 3 -6.40 -0.33 67.95
CA ALA A 3 -5.77 -1.14 66.89
C ALA A 3 -6.12 -0.60 65.52
N LYS A 4 -5.10 -0.27 64.71
CA LYS A 4 -5.18 0.27 63.34
C LYS A 4 -5.21 -0.90 62.34
N ALA A 5 -6.35 -1.09 61.65
CA ALA A 5 -6.51 -2.10 60.63
C ALA A 5 -5.71 -1.76 59.37
N ARG A 6 -4.87 -2.68 58.90
CA ARG A 6 -4.12 -2.61 57.65
C ARG A 6 -5.04 -2.99 56.47
N ARG A 7 -5.28 -2.07 55.54
CA ARG A 7 -5.93 -2.34 54.23
C ARG A 7 -4.91 -2.99 53.28
N THR A 8 -5.13 -4.24 52.91
CA THR A 8 -4.39 -4.91 51.84
C THR A 8 -4.96 -4.52 50.50
N SER A 9 -4.17 -3.77 49.70
CA SER A 9 -4.50 -3.41 48.34
C SER A 9 -4.20 -4.59 47.41
N SER A 10 -5.23 -5.25 46.89
CA SER A 10 -5.14 -6.26 45.84
C SER A 10 -4.84 -5.59 44.49
N ARG A 11 -3.61 -5.67 44.00
CA ARG A 11 -3.24 -5.26 42.64
C ARG A 11 -3.73 -6.33 41.69
N LYS A 12 -4.76 -6.02 40.88
CA LYS A 12 -5.17 -6.80 39.71
C LYS A 12 -4.00 -6.88 38.72
N ARG A 13 -3.54 -8.08 38.42
CA ARG A 13 -2.60 -8.34 37.31
C ARG A 13 -3.28 -7.98 36.00
N PRO A 14 -2.61 -7.27 35.05
CA PRO A 14 -3.16 -7.07 33.72
C PRO A 14 -3.30 -8.41 33.01
N ALA A 15 -4.41 -8.58 32.28
CA ALA A 15 -4.69 -9.75 31.47
C ALA A 15 -3.61 -9.89 30.39
N ALA A 16 -3.08 -11.10 30.23
CA ALA A 16 -2.15 -11.43 29.15
C ALA A 16 -2.87 -11.28 27.82
N VAL A 17 -2.35 -10.42 26.95
CA VAL A 17 -2.80 -10.29 25.55
C VAL A 17 -2.27 -11.51 24.81
N SER A 18 -3.16 -12.42 24.44
CA SER A 18 -2.84 -13.58 23.62
C SER A 18 -2.55 -13.10 22.17
N HIS A 19 -1.28 -13.09 21.78
CA HIS A 19 -0.84 -12.89 20.39
C HIS A 19 -0.79 -14.26 19.67
N ASP A 20 -1.93 -14.92 19.50
CA ASP A 20 -2.10 -16.03 18.59
C ASP A 20 -2.86 -15.57 17.32
N ALA A 21 -2.26 -14.65 16.57
CA ALA A 21 -2.67 -14.44 15.19
C ALA A 21 -1.97 -15.50 14.33
N ALA A 22 -2.74 -16.31 13.60
CA ALA A 22 -2.20 -17.24 12.60
C ALA A 22 -1.19 -16.51 11.67
N PRO A 23 -0.11 -17.17 11.22
CA PRO A 23 0.87 -16.55 10.34
C PRO A 23 0.17 -15.97 9.11
N GLN A 24 0.28 -14.66 8.90
CA GLN A 24 -0.33 -13.99 7.75
C GLN A 24 0.49 -14.34 6.50
N GLU A 25 -0.19 -14.82 5.46
CA GLU A 25 0.45 -15.05 4.17
C GLU A 25 0.95 -13.71 3.59
N MET A 26 2.21 -13.70 3.15
CA MET A 26 2.85 -12.52 2.56
C MET A 26 2.91 -12.64 1.04
N ALA A 27 2.72 -11.53 0.35
CA ALA A 27 3.03 -11.40 -1.07
C ALA A 27 4.31 -10.57 -1.20
N GLY A 28 5.32 -11.13 -1.86
CA GLY A 28 6.59 -10.48 -2.13
C GLY A 28 6.56 -9.66 -3.42
N GLY A 29 7.45 -8.68 -3.50
CA GLY A 29 7.69 -7.90 -4.70
C GLY A 29 9.09 -7.30 -4.72
N SER A 30 9.56 -6.96 -5.93
CA SER A 30 10.90 -6.43 -6.12
C SER A 30 11.00 -5.44 -7.29
N CYS A 31 12.10 -4.69 -7.35
CA CYS A 31 12.44 -3.91 -8.52
C CYS A 31 13.09 -4.80 -9.59
N LEU A 32 13.18 -4.31 -10.84
CA LEU A 32 13.70 -5.04 -11.98
C LEU A 32 15.13 -5.59 -11.75
N CYS A 33 16.02 -4.86 -11.07
CA CYS A 33 17.36 -5.33 -10.76
C CYS A 33 17.45 -6.19 -9.51
N GLY A 34 16.35 -6.37 -8.76
CA GLY A 34 16.29 -7.18 -7.56
C GLY A 34 16.91 -6.55 -6.30
N GLU A 35 17.53 -5.36 -6.40
CA GLU A 35 18.19 -4.72 -5.26
C GLU A 35 17.21 -4.28 -4.17
N VAL A 36 16.03 -3.83 -4.56
CA VAL A 36 14.96 -3.45 -3.63
C VAL A 36 13.90 -4.54 -3.61
N ALA A 37 13.53 -5.00 -2.41
CA ALA A 37 12.43 -5.95 -2.23
C ALA A 37 11.57 -5.55 -1.02
N PHE A 38 10.31 -5.95 -1.10
CA PHE A 38 9.29 -5.66 -0.10
C PHE A 38 8.30 -6.81 0.03
N GLU A 39 7.50 -6.78 1.08
CA GLU A 39 6.39 -7.70 1.30
C GLU A 39 5.17 -6.94 1.81
N LEU A 40 3.99 -7.44 1.46
CA LEU A 40 2.71 -7.03 2.02
C LEU A 40 1.89 -8.25 2.43
N VAL A 41 0.98 -8.07 3.37
CA VAL A 41 0.03 -9.12 3.75
C VAL A 41 -0.93 -9.36 2.60
N ARG A 42 -1.08 -10.62 2.15
CA ARG A 42 -2.00 -11.01 1.08
C ARG A 42 -3.44 -10.61 1.42
N SER A 43 -4.17 -10.20 0.41
CA SER A 43 -5.58 -9.77 0.52
C SER A 43 -5.87 -8.66 1.53
N ALA A 44 -4.83 -7.98 2.05
CA ALA A 44 -4.97 -6.94 3.08
C ALA A 44 -5.12 -5.53 2.54
N GLY A 45 -5.51 -5.37 1.28
CA GLY A 45 -5.61 -4.07 0.63
C GLY A 45 -6.76 -3.99 -0.35
N ARG A 46 -6.82 -2.86 -1.05
CA ARG A 46 -7.73 -2.63 -2.17
C ARG A 46 -6.92 -2.36 -3.43
N MET A 47 -7.22 -3.06 -4.51
CA MET A 47 -6.56 -2.87 -5.79
C MET A 47 -7.43 -2.06 -6.74
N MET A 48 -6.84 -1.08 -7.45
CA MET A 48 -7.52 -0.18 -8.38
C MET A 48 -6.65 0.12 -9.60
N ASN A 49 -7.28 0.28 -10.75
CA ASN A 49 -6.66 0.79 -11.97
C ASN A 49 -6.84 2.31 -12.04
N CYS A 50 -5.75 3.07 -12.07
CA CYS A 50 -5.79 4.53 -12.13
C CYS A 50 -5.39 5.04 -13.53
N HIS A 51 -6.29 5.75 -14.20
CA HIS A 51 -6.11 6.26 -15.55
C HIS A 51 -5.63 7.72 -15.63
N CYS A 52 -5.38 8.38 -14.50
CA CYS A 52 -4.94 9.78 -14.52
C CYS A 52 -3.60 9.94 -15.26
N ALA A 53 -3.38 11.11 -15.85
CA ALA A 53 -2.18 11.38 -16.65
C ALA A 53 -0.87 11.22 -15.87
N ARG A 54 -0.88 11.47 -14.54
CA ARG A 54 0.30 11.30 -13.69
C ARG A 54 0.67 9.83 -13.51
N CYS A 55 -0.31 9.00 -13.17
CA CYS A 55 -0.10 7.55 -13.03
C CYS A 55 0.34 6.92 -14.34
N ARG A 56 -0.29 7.29 -15.46
CA ARG A 56 0.12 6.80 -16.78
C ARG A 56 1.59 7.13 -17.10
N ARG A 57 2.04 8.35 -16.79
CA ARG A 57 3.43 8.77 -17.03
C ARG A 57 4.40 8.08 -16.09
N ALA A 58 4.05 7.95 -14.79
CA ALA A 58 4.91 7.31 -13.81
C ALA A 58 5.13 5.81 -14.10
N HIS A 59 4.15 5.16 -14.71
CA HIS A 59 4.21 3.72 -15.03
C HIS A 59 4.46 3.45 -16.52
N SER A 60 4.54 4.49 -17.37
CA SER A 60 4.68 4.33 -18.83
C SER A 60 3.66 3.36 -19.45
N ALA A 61 2.39 3.43 -18.99
CA ALA A 61 1.34 2.47 -19.31
C ALA A 61 -0.02 3.15 -19.52
N ALA A 62 -1.01 2.41 -20.00
CA ALA A 62 -2.39 2.88 -20.17
C ALA A 62 -3.04 3.28 -18.83
N HIS A 63 -2.67 2.63 -17.74
CA HIS A 63 -3.08 2.91 -16.37
C HIS A 63 -2.04 2.36 -15.40
N ALA A 64 -2.15 2.75 -14.13
CA ALA A 64 -1.41 2.12 -13.04
C ALA A 64 -2.36 1.20 -12.26
N SER A 65 -2.01 -0.07 -12.11
CA SER A 65 -2.68 -0.96 -11.17
C SER A 65 -2.01 -0.80 -9.81
N ASN A 66 -2.71 -0.19 -8.86
CA ASN A 66 -2.18 0.12 -7.54
C ASN A 66 -2.94 -0.64 -6.45
N ILE A 67 -2.20 -1.16 -5.48
CA ILE A 67 -2.74 -1.70 -4.24
C ILE A 67 -2.55 -0.64 -3.15
N PHE A 68 -3.62 -0.34 -2.44
CA PHE A 68 -3.62 0.54 -1.27
C PHE A 68 -3.69 -0.34 -0.04
N VAL A 69 -2.62 -0.37 0.75
CA VAL A 69 -2.50 -1.23 1.93
C VAL A 69 -2.14 -0.37 3.15
N ASP A 70 -2.64 -0.75 4.32
CA ASP A 70 -2.23 -0.13 5.57
C ASP A 70 -0.71 -0.31 5.78
N SER A 71 -0.03 0.73 6.24
CA SER A 71 1.42 0.70 6.45
C SER A 71 1.86 -0.38 7.43
N ALA A 72 1.01 -0.75 8.41
CA ALA A 72 1.28 -1.87 9.31
C ALA A 72 1.24 -3.26 8.65
N LYS A 73 0.73 -3.33 7.41
CA LYS A 73 0.64 -4.55 6.59
C LYS A 73 1.69 -4.61 5.47
N PHE A 74 2.66 -3.72 5.52
CA PHE A 74 3.74 -3.59 4.53
C PHE A 74 5.09 -3.55 5.25
N ARG A 75 6.13 -4.12 4.61
CA ARG A 75 7.52 -3.95 5.06
C ARG A 75 8.51 -3.98 3.90
N TRP A 76 9.56 -3.22 4.01
CA TRP A 76 10.75 -3.40 3.18
C TRP A 76 11.52 -4.62 3.65
N VAL A 77 11.95 -5.46 2.71
CA VAL A 77 12.77 -6.66 3.00
C VAL A 77 14.24 -6.33 2.83
N ARG A 78 14.59 -5.56 1.78
CA ARG A 78 15.95 -5.08 1.52
C ARG A 78 15.95 -3.85 0.63
N GLY A 79 17.07 -3.13 0.62
CA GLY A 79 17.34 -2.07 -0.33
C GLY A 79 16.50 -0.81 -0.18
N GLU A 80 15.85 -0.55 0.94
CA GLU A 80 15.03 0.66 1.17
C GLU A 80 15.85 1.94 0.91
N SER A 81 17.15 1.96 1.23
CA SER A 81 18.04 3.10 0.97
C SER A 81 18.26 3.41 -0.52
N GLN A 82 17.90 2.49 -1.42
CA GLN A 82 17.94 2.67 -2.88
C GLN A 82 16.61 3.21 -3.43
N VAL A 83 15.62 3.46 -2.59
CA VAL A 83 14.34 4.04 -3.00
C VAL A 83 14.48 5.55 -3.07
N SER A 84 14.23 6.10 -4.25
CA SER A 84 14.10 7.54 -4.46
C SER A 84 12.63 7.90 -4.56
N ASN A 85 12.28 9.10 -4.04
CA ASN A 85 10.91 9.60 -4.05
C ASN A 85 10.83 10.90 -4.85
N TYR A 86 9.80 10.99 -5.69
CA TYR A 86 9.41 12.22 -6.35
C TYR A 86 7.99 12.59 -5.91
N GLY A 87 7.81 13.83 -5.50
CA GLY A 87 6.51 14.42 -5.22
C GLY A 87 6.52 15.89 -5.64
N PRO A 88 5.48 16.37 -6.36
CA PRO A 88 5.39 17.79 -6.68
C PRO A 88 5.21 18.60 -5.40
N PRO A 89 5.80 19.84 -5.35
CA PRO A 89 5.82 20.65 -4.12
C PRO A 89 4.44 21.02 -3.57
N VAL A 90 3.41 21.01 -4.41
CA VAL A 90 2.06 21.50 -4.09
C VAL A 90 0.98 20.43 -4.13
N ASP A 91 1.33 19.18 -4.41
CA ASP A 91 0.34 18.09 -4.58
C ASP A 91 0.75 16.86 -3.74
N TRP A 92 0.31 16.82 -2.50
CA TRP A 92 0.55 15.73 -1.58
C TRP A 92 -0.21 14.43 -1.95
N HIS A 93 -1.23 14.52 -2.82
CA HIS A 93 -2.00 13.35 -3.28
C HIS A 93 -1.25 12.50 -4.28
N PHE A 94 -0.26 13.07 -4.99
CA PHE A 94 0.54 12.37 -5.95
C PHE A 94 2.00 12.27 -5.48
N GLY A 95 2.61 11.15 -5.77
CA GLY A 95 4.05 10.93 -5.63
C GLY A 95 4.41 9.67 -6.36
N ASN A 96 5.67 9.53 -6.70
CA ASN A 96 6.23 8.32 -7.29
C ASN A 96 7.48 7.91 -6.50
N ALA A 97 7.60 6.63 -6.19
CA ALA A 97 8.81 6.05 -5.64
C ALA A 97 9.43 5.12 -6.69
N PHE A 98 10.74 5.07 -6.77
CA PHE A 98 11.43 4.28 -7.77
C PHE A 98 12.82 3.86 -7.28
N CYS A 99 13.30 2.74 -7.81
CA CYS A 99 14.66 2.29 -7.59
C CYS A 99 15.65 3.22 -8.29
N ARG A 100 16.63 3.78 -7.55
CA ARG A 100 17.65 4.67 -8.13
C ARG A 100 18.60 3.98 -9.10
N LEU A 101 18.69 2.65 -9.05
CA LEU A 101 19.61 1.86 -9.88
C LEU A 101 18.98 1.44 -11.21
N CYS A 102 17.70 1.03 -11.21
CA CYS A 102 17.06 0.52 -12.44
C CYS A 102 15.83 1.31 -12.88
N GLY A 103 15.37 2.30 -12.11
CA GLY A 103 14.22 3.14 -12.44
C GLY A 103 12.86 2.48 -12.26
N SER A 104 12.77 1.21 -11.84
CA SER A 104 11.48 0.55 -11.56
C SER A 104 10.67 1.34 -10.57
N THR A 105 9.39 1.59 -10.87
CA THR A 105 8.46 2.14 -9.90
C THR A 105 8.35 1.20 -8.70
N LEU A 106 8.27 1.75 -7.50
CA LEU A 106 8.28 1.02 -6.24
C LEU A 106 7.14 1.48 -5.31
N PRO A 107 6.85 0.73 -4.24
CA PRO A 107 5.90 1.16 -3.23
C PRO A 107 6.21 2.54 -2.65
N ARG A 108 5.16 3.35 -2.48
CA ARG A 108 5.25 4.69 -1.91
C ARG A 108 4.44 4.79 -0.63
N GLU A 109 5.10 5.15 0.45
CA GLU A 109 4.44 5.46 1.72
C GLU A 109 3.73 6.82 1.65
N VAL A 110 2.48 6.85 2.12
CA VAL A 110 1.69 8.06 2.33
C VAL A 110 1.49 8.24 3.83
N ARG A 111 2.53 8.72 4.49
CA ARG A 111 2.61 8.78 5.96
C ARG A 111 1.48 9.55 6.62
N SER A 112 0.97 10.60 5.96
CA SER A 112 -0.13 11.42 6.48
C SER A 112 -1.44 10.67 6.72
N VAL A 113 -1.63 9.53 6.05
CA VAL A 113 -2.84 8.70 6.14
C VAL A 113 -2.53 7.24 6.49
N GLY A 114 -1.28 6.89 6.80
CA GLY A 114 -0.87 5.55 7.18
C GLY A 114 -1.03 4.49 6.09
N LEU A 115 -0.93 4.88 4.82
CA LEU A 115 -1.09 3.98 3.67
C LEU A 115 0.22 3.81 2.90
N VAL A 116 0.35 2.66 2.25
CA VAL A 116 1.35 2.40 1.22
C VAL A 116 0.63 2.13 -0.10
N VAL A 117 1.05 2.83 -1.15
CA VAL A 117 0.59 2.59 -2.52
C VAL A 117 1.61 1.68 -3.20
N VAL A 118 1.21 0.45 -3.50
CA VAL A 118 2.07 -0.58 -4.09
C VAL A 118 1.69 -0.75 -5.56
N PRO A 119 2.63 -0.52 -6.50
CA PRO A 119 2.42 -0.84 -7.91
C PRO A 119 2.30 -2.35 -8.08
N ALA A 120 1.15 -2.85 -8.50
CA ALA A 120 0.88 -4.29 -8.57
C ALA A 120 1.81 -5.02 -9.55
N GLY A 121 2.29 -4.34 -10.59
CA GLY A 121 3.25 -4.90 -11.55
C GLY A 121 4.63 -5.19 -11.00
N THR A 122 4.93 -4.80 -9.76
CA THR A 122 6.21 -5.12 -9.07
C THR A 122 6.11 -6.31 -8.12
N LEU A 123 4.94 -6.96 -8.06
CA LEU A 123 4.78 -8.17 -7.26
C LEU A 123 5.34 -9.40 -8.00
N ASP A 124 5.99 -10.26 -7.25
CA ASP A 124 6.59 -11.49 -7.76
C ASP A 124 5.55 -12.64 -7.89
N GLY A 125 4.35 -12.46 -7.32
CA GLY A 125 3.30 -13.46 -7.32
C GLY A 125 1.90 -12.87 -7.13
N ASP A 126 0.92 -13.73 -6.96
CA ASP A 126 -0.49 -13.35 -6.77
C ASP A 126 -0.71 -12.72 -5.38
N PRO A 127 -1.14 -11.45 -5.29
CA PRO A 127 -1.45 -10.80 -4.02
C PRO A 127 -2.74 -11.30 -3.36
N GLY A 128 -3.49 -12.20 -3.98
CA GLY A 128 -4.79 -12.69 -3.49
C GLY A 128 -5.93 -11.68 -3.67
N MET A 129 -5.75 -10.65 -4.49
CA MET A 129 -6.77 -9.64 -4.79
C MET A 129 -6.79 -9.28 -6.27
N ARG A 130 -7.87 -8.64 -6.70
CA ARG A 130 -8.06 -8.19 -8.08
C ARG A 130 -8.50 -6.72 -8.09
N PRO A 131 -8.29 -5.99 -9.21
CA PRO A 131 -8.82 -4.64 -9.34
C PRO A 131 -10.33 -4.63 -9.10
N THR A 132 -10.80 -3.63 -8.33
CA THR A 132 -12.22 -3.45 -8.01
C THR A 132 -12.86 -2.32 -8.81
N GLY A 133 -12.10 -1.65 -9.67
CA GLY A 133 -12.61 -0.58 -10.53
C GLY A 133 -11.51 0.28 -11.15
N HIS A 134 -11.95 1.25 -11.93
CA HIS A 134 -11.13 2.21 -12.65
C HIS A 134 -11.36 3.63 -12.12
N GLY A 135 -10.33 4.21 -11.50
CA GLY A 135 -10.34 5.61 -11.10
C GLY A 135 -9.84 6.52 -12.20
N PHE A 136 -10.37 7.75 -12.27
CA PHE A 136 -10.02 8.76 -13.28
C PHE A 136 -10.23 8.27 -14.71
N ALA A 137 -11.31 7.54 -14.98
CA ALA A 137 -11.63 6.96 -16.27
C ALA A 137 -11.78 8.03 -17.37
N ASP A 138 -12.28 9.23 -17.03
CA ASP A 138 -12.40 10.37 -17.96
C ASP A 138 -11.04 10.91 -18.42
N SER A 139 -9.97 10.60 -17.69
CA SER A 139 -8.58 10.97 -18.02
C SER A 139 -7.82 9.87 -18.75
N LYS A 140 -8.47 8.75 -19.11
CA LYS A 140 -7.81 7.65 -19.81
C LYS A 140 -7.15 8.11 -21.11
N ALA A 141 -6.13 7.39 -21.56
CA ALA A 141 -5.50 7.66 -22.84
C ALA A 141 -6.52 7.45 -24.00
N GLN A 142 -6.51 8.33 -24.99
CA GLN A 142 -7.44 8.23 -26.13
C GLN A 142 -7.27 6.94 -26.94
N TRP A 143 -6.05 6.40 -26.96
CA TRP A 143 -5.72 5.16 -27.65
C TRP A 143 -6.04 3.90 -26.87
N PHE A 144 -6.54 4.02 -25.61
CA PHE A 144 -6.85 2.88 -24.73
C PHE A 144 -8.36 2.74 -24.53
N SER A 145 -8.85 1.51 -24.61
CA SER A 145 -10.22 1.14 -24.27
C SER A 145 -10.24 0.26 -23.03
N ILE A 146 -11.12 0.57 -22.09
CA ILE A 146 -11.43 -0.32 -20.95
C ILE A 146 -12.38 -1.38 -21.52
N THR A 147 -12.03 -2.66 -21.34
CA THR A 147 -12.74 -3.79 -21.98
C THR A 147 -13.35 -4.75 -20.97
N ASP A 148 -13.22 -4.46 -19.68
CA ASP A 148 -13.87 -5.20 -18.60
C ASP A 148 -15.12 -4.46 -18.08
N ASP A 149 -15.91 -5.13 -17.24
CA ASP A 149 -17.15 -4.61 -16.67
C ASP A 149 -16.96 -3.99 -15.26
N LEU A 150 -15.72 -3.70 -14.86
CA LEU A 150 -15.46 -3.09 -13.55
C LEU A 150 -16.01 -1.65 -13.49
N PRO A 151 -16.46 -1.19 -12.31
CA PRO A 151 -16.94 0.18 -12.13
C PRO A 151 -15.92 1.21 -12.59
N GLN A 152 -16.39 2.21 -13.34
CA GLN A 152 -15.58 3.33 -13.87
C GLN A 152 -15.98 4.62 -13.15
N TYR A 153 -14.99 5.32 -12.59
CA TYR A 153 -15.19 6.56 -11.84
C TYR A 153 -14.47 7.70 -12.56
N ALA A 154 -15.16 8.83 -12.74
CA ALA A 154 -14.58 10.04 -13.34
C ALA A 154 -13.36 10.58 -12.56
N GLY A 155 -13.36 10.40 -11.23
CA GLY A 155 -12.29 10.80 -10.32
C GLY A 155 -11.81 9.67 -9.41
N MET A 156 -11.40 10.05 -8.18
CA MET A 156 -11.06 9.07 -7.14
C MET A 156 -12.34 8.32 -6.72
N PRO A 157 -12.32 6.98 -6.72
CA PRO A 157 -13.45 6.22 -6.20
C PRO A 157 -13.68 6.51 -4.72
N PRO A 158 -14.93 6.38 -4.23
CA PRO A 158 -15.21 6.52 -2.82
C PRO A 158 -14.41 5.50 -2.00
N VAL A 159 -13.88 5.93 -0.86
CA VAL A 159 -13.33 5.04 0.16
C VAL A 159 -14.52 4.39 0.86
N GLY A 160 -14.70 3.08 0.66
CA GLY A 160 -15.69 2.28 1.36
C GLY A 160 -15.17 1.85 2.71
#